data_9f05b709ad19a03ff754b55f21044dcf
#
_entry.id   9f05b709ad19a03ff754b55f21044dcf
#
_cell.length_a   1.000
_cell.length_b   1.000
_cell.length_c   1.000
_cell.angle_alpha   90.00
_cell.angle_beta   90.00
_cell.angle_gamma   90.00
#
_symmetry.space_group_name_H-M   'P 1'
#
loop_
_entity.id
_entity.type
_entity.pdbx_description
1 polymer ?
#
loop_
_entity_poly.entity_id
_entity_poly.type
_entity_poly.pdbx_seq_one_letter_code
_entity_poly.pdbx_strand_id
1 'polypeptide(L)'
;MTKNLLSISDLSKKEILDLIEFARNFKNEDGSFRKEDLFPDKTVANIFCEPSTRTKSSFEIAAKNLGCSVIDFDIGSSSVEKGESIYETVDALSLMGVDLCVLRHPESVIRELSEYLPEMVFINGGEGSISHPTQALIDLMTIIDSKNTIDDLNILIVGDLDHSRVTSSFIEGISNFSFNSLTFCGHPSMCTKYQNPALGRYEPD
;
A
#
# COMPACT_ATOMS: atom_id res chain seq x y z
N MET A 1 9.02 -9.60 11.48
CA MET A 1 8.04 -8.76 10.79
C MET A 1 8.28 -7.31 11.18
N THR A 2 8.40 -6.42 10.23
CA THR A 2 8.55 -4.98 10.50
C THR A 2 7.29 -4.43 11.17
N LYS A 3 7.44 -3.47 12.09
CA LYS A 3 6.32 -2.81 12.75
C LYS A 3 5.45 -2.03 11.75
N ASN A 4 6.09 -1.41 10.75
CA ASN A 4 5.49 -0.55 9.74
C ASN A 4 5.39 -1.27 8.38
N LEU A 5 4.45 -0.83 7.52
CA LEU A 5 4.36 -1.23 6.12
C LEU A 5 4.53 0.02 5.24
N LEU A 6 5.77 0.39 4.93
CA LEU A 6 6.11 1.62 4.21
C LEU A 6 6.34 1.38 2.73
N SER A 7 7.02 0.27 2.38
CA SER A 7 7.21 -0.19 1.01
C SER A 7 7.11 -1.71 0.93
N ILE A 8 6.73 -2.23 -0.22
CA ILE A 8 6.76 -3.67 -0.49
C ILE A 8 8.20 -4.20 -0.53
N SER A 9 9.17 -3.36 -0.87
CA SER A 9 10.60 -3.70 -0.88
C SER A 9 11.18 -3.93 0.53
N ASP A 10 10.49 -3.48 1.58
CA ASP A 10 10.87 -3.76 2.97
C ASP A 10 10.53 -5.20 3.39
N LEU A 11 9.81 -5.95 2.55
CA LEU A 11 9.37 -7.31 2.82
C LEU A 11 10.17 -8.34 2.00
N SER A 12 10.57 -9.42 2.64
CA SER A 12 11.08 -10.61 1.98
C SER A 12 9.97 -11.43 1.28
N LYS A 13 10.33 -12.32 0.34
CA LYS A 13 9.38 -13.28 -0.27
C LYS A 13 8.56 -14.02 0.78
N LYS A 14 9.21 -14.46 1.86
CA LYS A 14 8.53 -15.18 2.94
C LYS A 14 7.50 -14.31 3.64
N GLU A 15 7.83 -13.07 3.98
CA GLU A 15 6.90 -12.14 4.66
C GLU A 15 5.72 -11.78 3.77
N ILE A 16 5.94 -11.60 2.46
CA ILE A 16 4.86 -11.39 1.49
C ILE A 16 3.90 -12.58 1.49
N LEU A 17 4.42 -13.80 1.39
CA LEU A 17 3.60 -15.02 1.38
C LEU A 17 2.88 -15.25 2.71
N ASP A 18 3.55 -15.02 3.84
CA ASP A 18 2.97 -15.12 5.18
C ASP A 18 1.81 -14.12 5.36
N LEU A 19 1.96 -12.88 4.88
CA LEU A 19 0.90 -11.87 4.91
C LEU A 19 -0.31 -12.25 4.05
N ILE A 20 -0.07 -12.76 2.84
CA ILE A 20 -1.14 -13.22 1.93
C ILE A 20 -1.89 -14.39 2.56
N GLU A 21 -1.18 -15.37 3.11
CA GLU A 21 -1.80 -16.52 3.77
C GLU A 21 -2.58 -16.09 5.02
N PHE A 22 -2.02 -15.18 5.82
CA PHE A 22 -2.70 -14.63 6.99
C PHE A 22 -3.99 -13.89 6.60
N ALA A 23 -3.96 -13.11 5.51
CA ALA A 23 -5.12 -12.37 5.02
C ALA A 23 -6.30 -13.28 4.63
N ARG A 24 -6.02 -14.50 4.14
CA ARG A 24 -7.06 -15.49 3.79
C ARG A 24 -7.90 -15.90 4.99
N ASN A 25 -7.36 -15.87 6.21
CA ASN A 25 -8.10 -16.20 7.43
C ASN A 25 -9.26 -15.24 7.72
N PHE A 26 -9.23 -14.03 7.15
CA PHE A 26 -10.29 -13.02 7.30
C PHE A 26 -11.38 -13.12 6.23
N LYS A 27 -11.29 -14.07 5.31
CA LYS A 27 -12.30 -14.30 4.28
C LYS A 27 -13.08 -15.58 4.58
N ASN A 28 -14.41 -15.50 4.57
CA ASN A 28 -15.29 -16.65 4.70
C ASN A 28 -15.42 -17.38 3.35
N GLU A 29 -15.94 -18.62 3.38
CA GLU A 29 -16.18 -19.43 2.18
C GLU A 29 -17.16 -18.79 1.19
N ASP A 30 -18.12 -18.00 1.68
CA ASP A 30 -19.07 -17.23 0.86
C ASP A 30 -18.50 -15.94 0.27
N GLY A 31 -17.22 -15.65 0.54
CA GLY A 31 -16.52 -14.48 0.09
C GLY A 31 -16.72 -13.23 0.96
N SER A 32 -17.55 -13.29 1.99
CA SER A 32 -17.69 -12.20 2.97
C SER A 32 -16.45 -12.11 3.86
N PHE A 33 -16.29 -10.97 4.54
CA PHE A 33 -15.18 -10.76 5.47
C PHE A 33 -15.61 -11.01 6.91
N ARG A 34 -14.72 -11.64 7.68
CA ARG A 34 -14.91 -11.83 9.12
C ARG A 34 -14.81 -10.49 9.83
N LYS A 35 -15.64 -10.34 10.85
CA LYS A 35 -15.53 -9.27 11.83
C LYS A 35 -15.04 -9.89 13.13
N GLU A 36 -13.92 -9.40 13.61
CA GLU A 36 -13.28 -9.92 14.81
C GLU A 36 -12.89 -8.74 15.70
N ASP A 37 -13.06 -8.92 17.00
CA ASP A 37 -12.73 -7.90 18.00
C ASP A 37 -11.31 -8.15 18.52
N LEU A 38 -10.33 -8.04 17.61
CA LEU A 38 -8.93 -8.33 17.92
C LEU A 38 -8.20 -7.15 18.57
N PHE A 39 -8.62 -5.93 18.25
CA PHE A 39 -7.93 -4.69 18.67
C PHE A 39 -8.91 -3.62 19.17
N PRO A 40 -9.78 -3.93 20.18
CA PRO A 40 -10.83 -3.01 20.63
C PRO A 40 -10.27 -1.73 21.27
N ASP A 41 -9.06 -1.83 21.85
CA ASP A 41 -8.41 -0.70 22.53
C ASP A 41 -7.49 0.11 21.59
N LYS A 42 -7.46 -0.21 20.28
CA LYS A 42 -6.60 0.46 19.32
C LYS A 42 -7.36 1.49 18.50
N THR A 43 -6.69 2.60 18.24
CA THR A 43 -7.19 3.69 17.40
C THR A 43 -6.37 3.83 16.14
N VAL A 44 -7.06 3.82 14.99
CA VAL A 44 -6.47 3.99 13.65
C VAL A 44 -6.85 5.35 13.10
N ALA A 45 -5.87 6.16 12.70
CA ALA A 45 -6.11 7.38 11.93
C ALA A 45 -5.98 7.11 10.43
N ASN A 46 -7.00 7.48 9.67
CA ASN A 46 -7.05 7.40 8.20
C ASN A 46 -6.81 8.80 7.63
N ILE A 47 -5.58 9.10 7.22
CA ILE A 47 -5.16 10.42 6.74
C ILE A 47 -4.89 10.36 5.24
N PHE A 48 -5.71 11.02 4.45
CA PHE A 48 -5.61 11.03 3.00
C PHE A 48 -5.48 12.46 2.48
N CYS A 49 -4.25 12.83 2.06
CA CYS A 49 -3.93 14.12 1.47
C CYS A 49 -4.27 14.22 -0.02
N GLU A 50 -4.73 13.12 -0.61
CA GLU A 50 -5.22 13.04 -1.99
C GLU A 50 -6.58 12.34 -2.02
N PRO A 51 -7.48 12.71 -2.94
CA PRO A 51 -8.77 12.03 -3.10
C PRO A 51 -8.59 10.54 -3.37
N SER A 52 -9.24 9.69 -2.58
CA SER A 52 -9.14 8.24 -2.74
C SER A 52 -10.29 7.52 -2.05
N THR A 53 -11.44 7.41 -2.71
CA THR A 53 -12.62 6.78 -2.13
C THR A 53 -12.38 5.30 -1.80
N ARG A 54 -11.90 4.51 -2.77
CA ARG A 54 -11.74 3.05 -2.59
C ARG A 54 -10.73 2.72 -1.51
N THR A 55 -9.52 3.28 -1.59
CA THR A 55 -8.45 2.96 -0.63
C THR A 55 -8.81 3.40 0.78
N LYS A 56 -9.32 4.63 0.93
CA LYS A 56 -9.76 5.19 2.22
C LYS A 56 -10.83 4.32 2.87
N SER A 57 -11.90 4.00 2.13
CA SER A 57 -12.99 3.17 2.64
C SER A 57 -12.55 1.73 2.95
N SER A 58 -11.63 1.15 2.17
CA SER A 58 -11.14 -0.20 2.44
C SER A 58 -10.35 -0.29 3.73
N PHE A 59 -9.49 0.68 4.02
CA PHE A 59 -8.77 0.74 5.31
C PHE A 59 -9.71 1.00 6.48
N GLU A 60 -10.69 1.89 6.32
CA GLU A 60 -11.71 2.14 7.34
C GLU A 60 -12.49 0.87 7.69
N ILE A 61 -12.99 0.16 6.67
CA ILE A 61 -13.73 -1.09 6.85
C ILE A 61 -12.84 -2.16 7.49
N ALA A 62 -11.59 -2.30 7.04
CA ALA A 62 -10.66 -3.28 7.58
C ALA A 62 -10.39 -3.03 9.07
N ALA A 63 -10.08 -1.80 9.47
CA ALA A 63 -9.86 -1.44 10.86
C ALA A 63 -11.10 -1.70 11.74
N LYS A 64 -12.29 -1.32 11.26
CA LYS A 64 -13.55 -1.59 11.96
C LYS A 64 -13.86 -3.09 12.07
N ASN A 65 -13.54 -3.88 11.06
CA ASN A 65 -13.71 -5.34 11.10
C ASN A 65 -12.76 -6.01 12.10
N LEU A 66 -11.66 -5.35 12.48
CA LEU A 66 -10.71 -5.82 13.48
C LEU A 66 -11.01 -5.27 14.90
N GLY A 67 -12.11 -4.54 15.07
CA GLY A 67 -12.54 -3.97 16.36
C GLY A 67 -11.91 -2.61 16.68
N CYS A 68 -11.07 -2.04 15.81
CA CYS A 68 -10.42 -0.75 16.07
C CYS A 68 -11.41 0.43 16.04
N SER A 69 -11.15 1.44 16.87
CA SER A 69 -11.69 2.78 16.67
C SER A 69 -11.02 3.43 15.46
N VAL A 70 -11.81 4.15 14.63
CA VAL A 70 -11.27 4.80 13.42
C VAL A 70 -11.55 6.29 13.47
N ILE A 71 -10.49 7.09 13.30
CA ILE A 71 -10.55 8.52 13.07
C ILE A 71 -10.35 8.75 11.58
N ASP A 72 -11.37 9.24 10.90
CA ASP A 72 -11.31 9.63 9.51
C ASP A 72 -10.94 11.11 9.41
N PHE A 73 -9.73 11.40 8.95
CA PHE A 73 -9.21 12.74 8.90
C PHE A 73 -9.36 13.31 7.48
N ASP A 74 -10.21 14.32 7.36
CA ASP A 74 -10.38 15.06 6.11
C ASP A 74 -9.50 16.32 6.10
N ILE A 75 -8.45 16.28 5.29
CA ILE A 75 -7.50 17.39 5.18
C ILE A 75 -8.15 18.65 4.61
N GLY A 76 -9.14 18.51 3.71
CA GLY A 76 -9.86 19.66 3.14
C GLY A 76 -10.68 20.45 4.14
N SER A 77 -10.93 19.91 5.34
CA SER A 77 -11.64 20.58 6.44
C SER A 77 -10.77 20.78 7.70
N SER A 78 -9.49 20.45 7.62
CA SER A 78 -8.57 20.39 8.77
C SER A 78 -7.68 21.63 8.90
N SER A 79 -6.90 21.68 9.98
CA SER A 79 -5.90 22.72 10.27
C SER A 79 -4.79 22.78 9.19
N VAL A 80 -4.59 21.72 8.40
CA VAL A 80 -3.63 21.68 7.28
C VAL A 80 -3.95 22.76 6.22
N GLU A 81 -5.24 23.03 5.95
CA GLU A 81 -5.65 24.16 5.11
C GLU A 81 -5.20 25.52 5.67
N LYS A 82 -4.93 25.60 6.98
CA LYS A 82 -4.46 26.80 7.68
C LYS A 82 -2.94 26.92 7.76
N GLY A 83 -2.19 25.99 7.10
CA GLY A 83 -0.74 25.99 7.04
C GLY A 83 -0.04 25.10 8.07
N GLU A 84 -0.78 24.24 8.78
CA GLU A 84 -0.22 23.20 9.64
C GLU A 84 0.43 22.11 8.77
N SER A 85 1.63 21.69 9.13
CA SER A 85 2.33 20.62 8.42
C SER A 85 1.75 19.24 8.72
N ILE A 86 1.95 18.27 7.83
CA ILE A 86 1.56 16.90 8.08
C ILE A 86 2.27 16.32 9.33
N TYR A 87 3.48 16.76 9.61
CA TYR A 87 4.25 16.36 10.79
C TYR A 87 3.56 16.80 12.09
N GLU A 88 3.14 18.06 12.18
CA GLU A 88 2.42 18.60 13.34
C GLU A 88 1.08 17.89 13.54
N THR A 89 0.36 17.62 12.45
CA THR A 89 -0.91 16.90 12.49
C THR A 89 -0.74 15.48 13.03
N VAL A 90 0.25 14.73 12.52
CA VAL A 90 0.46 13.33 12.93
C VAL A 90 1.04 13.26 14.34
N ASP A 91 1.90 14.20 14.73
CA ASP A 91 2.43 14.33 16.11
C ASP A 91 1.30 14.57 17.11
N ALA A 92 0.39 15.51 16.82
CA ALA A 92 -0.77 15.78 17.65
C ALA A 92 -1.66 14.53 17.82
N LEU A 93 -1.90 13.77 16.73
CA LEU A 93 -2.67 12.53 16.80
C LEU A 93 -1.97 11.45 17.62
N SER A 94 -0.65 11.36 17.54
CA SER A 94 0.16 10.46 18.39
C SER A 94 -0.01 10.80 19.86
N LEU A 95 0.08 12.08 20.22
CA LEU A 95 -0.13 12.55 21.59
C LEU A 95 -1.56 12.33 22.10
N MET A 96 -2.55 12.27 21.21
CA MET A 96 -3.95 11.95 21.53
C MET A 96 -4.19 10.44 21.70
N GLY A 97 -3.17 9.60 21.47
CA GLY A 97 -3.25 8.14 21.68
C GLY A 97 -3.66 7.36 20.43
N VAL A 98 -3.41 7.89 19.22
CA VAL A 98 -3.54 7.11 17.99
C VAL A 98 -2.40 6.11 17.90
N ASP A 99 -2.74 4.84 17.72
CA ASP A 99 -1.78 3.73 17.66
C ASP A 99 -1.22 3.47 16.25
N LEU A 100 -2.06 3.68 15.22
CA LEU A 100 -1.73 3.40 13.83
C LEU A 100 -2.21 4.53 12.92
N CYS A 101 -1.34 4.94 12.02
CA CYS A 101 -1.64 5.91 10.98
C CYS A 101 -1.59 5.25 9.60
N VAL A 102 -2.71 5.24 8.89
CA VAL A 102 -2.74 4.98 7.45
C VAL A 102 -2.60 6.33 6.76
N LEU A 103 -1.46 6.54 6.11
CA LEU A 103 -1.17 7.82 5.47
C LEU A 103 -1.07 7.68 3.96
N ARG A 104 -1.78 8.54 3.24
CA ARG A 104 -1.61 8.77 1.81
C ARG A 104 -1.21 10.22 1.56
N HIS A 105 -0.05 10.42 0.94
CA HIS A 105 0.53 11.74 0.73
C HIS A 105 1.10 11.89 -0.69
N PRO A 106 1.00 13.06 -1.33
CA PRO A 106 1.59 13.30 -2.65
C PRO A 106 3.12 13.28 -2.65
N GLU A 107 3.74 13.58 -1.52
CA GLU A 107 5.19 13.61 -1.35
C GLU A 107 5.68 12.42 -0.53
N SER A 108 6.97 12.12 -0.61
CA SER A 108 7.61 11.02 0.13
C SER A 108 7.97 11.46 1.55
N VAL A 109 7.04 11.29 2.48
CA VAL A 109 7.17 11.75 3.89
C VAL A 109 6.96 10.63 4.91
N ILE A 110 6.38 9.49 4.49
CA ILE A 110 5.88 8.48 5.44
C ILE A 110 7.03 7.80 6.18
N ARG A 111 8.16 7.55 5.51
CA ARG A 111 9.34 6.94 6.13
C ARG A 111 9.92 7.85 7.19
N GLU A 112 10.10 9.11 6.88
CA GLU A 112 10.63 10.11 7.82
C GLU A 112 9.70 10.27 9.04
N LEU A 113 8.38 10.33 8.81
CA LEU A 113 7.38 10.34 9.90
C LEU A 113 7.47 9.09 10.78
N SER A 114 7.68 7.92 10.19
CA SER A 114 7.80 6.67 10.96
C SER A 114 9.06 6.59 11.81
N GLU A 115 10.11 7.28 11.40
CA GLU A 115 11.35 7.44 12.18
C GLU A 115 11.20 8.51 13.28
N TYR A 116 10.46 9.58 12.99
CA TYR A 116 10.17 10.64 13.94
C TYR A 116 9.23 10.21 15.07
N LEU A 117 8.24 9.35 14.76
CA LEU A 117 7.25 8.83 15.71
C LEU A 117 7.34 7.30 15.84
N PRO A 118 8.41 6.76 16.46
CA PRO A 118 8.67 5.32 16.49
C PRO A 118 7.65 4.50 17.30
N GLU A 119 6.86 5.14 18.15
CA GLU A 119 5.82 4.47 18.93
C GLU A 119 4.54 4.24 18.11
N MET A 120 4.26 5.06 17.11
CA MET A 120 3.11 4.90 16.20
C MET A 120 3.45 3.91 15.09
N VAL A 121 2.46 3.12 14.67
CA VAL A 121 2.57 2.25 13.49
C VAL A 121 2.15 3.00 12.24
N PHE A 122 2.90 2.86 11.14
CA PHE A 122 2.56 3.47 9.86
C PHE A 122 2.26 2.43 8.78
N ILE A 123 1.17 2.66 8.05
CA ILE A 123 0.85 1.95 6.81
C ILE A 123 0.77 2.97 5.67
N ASN A 124 1.54 2.72 4.63
CA ASN A 124 1.53 3.53 3.42
C ASN A 124 0.28 3.24 2.57
N GLY A 125 -0.66 4.18 2.56
CA GLY A 125 -1.90 4.14 1.77
C GLY A 125 -1.75 4.67 0.34
N GLY A 126 -0.51 4.99 -0.08
CA GLY A 126 -0.12 5.53 -1.37
C GLY A 126 0.69 6.81 -1.25
N GLU A 127 1.88 6.84 -1.83
CA GLU A 127 2.85 7.92 -1.71
C GLU A 127 3.35 8.35 -3.08
N GLY A 128 3.01 9.58 -3.49
CA GLY A 128 3.38 10.13 -4.78
C GLY A 128 3.04 9.20 -5.96
N SER A 129 3.94 9.10 -6.93
CA SER A 129 3.95 8.06 -7.97
C SER A 129 4.87 6.88 -7.63
N ILE A 130 5.29 6.75 -6.36
CA ILE A 130 6.41 5.92 -5.93
C ILE A 130 5.93 4.60 -5.34
N SER A 131 5.04 4.64 -4.33
CA SER A 131 4.75 3.46 -3.53
C SER A 131 3.27 3.30 -3.15
N HIS A 132 2.79 2.06 -3.19
CA HIS A 132 1.50 1.61 -2.67
C HIS A 132 1.60 0.12 -2.28
N PRO A 133 2.25 -0.21 -1.17
CA PRO A 133 2.60 -1.58 -0.80
C PRO A 133 1.39 -2.50 -0.65
N THR A 134 0.29 -2.00 -0.09
CA THR A 134 -0.92 -2.80 0.08
C THR A 134 -1.58 -3.15 -1.26
N GLN A 135 -1.48 -2.28 -2.27
CA GLN A 135 -1.97 -2.62 -3.61
C GLN A 135 -1.11 -3.72 -4.24
N ALA A 136 0.22 -3.65 -4.11
CA ALA A 136 1.10 -4.71 -4.58
C ALA A 136 0.78 -6.06 -3.91
N LEU A 137 0.51 -6.08 -2.60
CA LEU A 137 0.10 -7.30 -1.90
C LEU A 137 -1.24 -7.86 -2.43
N ILE A 138 -2.21 -6.99 -2.73
CA ILE A 138 -3.49 -7.39 -3.34
C ILE A 138 -3.28 -8.00 -4.72
N ASP A 139 -2.44 -7.39 -5.55
CA ASP A 139 -2.15 -7.86 -6.90
C ASP A 139 -1.43 -9.22 -6.85
N LEU A 140 -0.43 -9.38 -5.99
CA LEU A 140 0.28 -10.65 -5.78
C LEU A 140 -0.66 -11.74 -5.26
N MET A 141 -1.52 -11.43 -4.27
CA MET A 141 -2.53 -12.36 -3.76
C MET A 141 -3.48 -12.79 -4.89
N THR A 142 -3.94 -11.87 -5.71
CA THR A 142 -4.85 -12.14 -6.84
C THR A 142 -4.21 -13.08 -7.86
N ILE A 143 -2.92 -12.88 -8.16
CA ILE A 143 -2.15 -13.76 -9.05
C ILE A 143 -2.04 -15.16 -8.44
N ILE A 144 -1.66 -15.26 -7.16
CA ILE A 144 -1.55 -16.55 -6.47
C ILE A 144 -2.90 -17.28 -6.44
N ASP A 145 -4.00 -16.58 -6.13
CA ASP A 145 -5.34 -17.19 -6.10
C ASP A 145 -5.81 -17.66 -7.48
N SER A 146 -5.35 -17.00 -8.56
CA SER A 146 -5.74 -17.32 -9.93
C SER A 146 -4.84 -18.35 -10.61
N LYS A 147 -3.54 -18.35 -10.28
CA LYS A 147 -2.50 -19.15 -10.96
C LYS A 147 -1.84 -20.18 -10.05
N ASN A 148 -2.12 -20.17 -8.75
CA ASN A 148 -1.48 -20.95 -7.68
C ASN A 148 0.02 -20.67 -7.47
N THR A 149 0.62 -19.77 -8.26
CA THR A 149 2.04 -19.40 -8.17
C THR A 149 2.25 -18.02 -8.77
N ILE A 150 3.37 -17.40 -8.41
CA ILE A 150 3.93 -16.23 -9.12
C ILE A 150 5.15 -16.67 -9.93
N ASP A 151 5.82 -17.75 -9.51
CA ASP A 151 6.99 -18.27 -10.19
C ASP A 151 6.60 -18.81 -11.58
N ASP A 152 7.51 -18.71 -12.54
CA ASP A 152 7.39 -19.18 -13.94
C ASP A 152 6.31 -18.48 -14.80
N LEU A 153 5.83 -17.31 -14.38
CA LEU A 153 4.84 -16.54 -15.15
C LEU A 153 5.50 -15.62 -16.19
N ASN A 154 4.78 -15.41 -17.29
CA ASN A 154 5.04 -14.31 -18.22
C ASN A 154 4.09 -13.17 -17.86
N ILE A 155 4.62 -12.02 -17.52
CA ILE A 155 3.87 -10.88 -16.99
C ILE A 155 3.92 -9.74 -18.01
N LEU A 156 2.76 -9.19 -18.36
CA LEU A 156 2.62 -8.00 -19.20
C LEU A 156 1.95 -6.90 -18.39
N ILE A 157 2.59 -5.73 -18.34
CA ILE A 157 2.05 -4.52 -17.71
C ILE A 157 1.79 -3.49 -18.82
N VAL A 158 0.56 -2.99 -18.89
CA VAL A 158 0.10 -2.11 -19.98
C VAL A 158 -0.43 -0.80 -19.41
N GLY A 159 -0.03 0.33 -19.99
CA GLY A 159 -0.61 1.65 -19.70
C GLY A 159 0.39 2.76 -19.50
N ASP A 160 -0.01 3.79 -18.72
CA ASP A 160 0.85 4.87 -18.25
C ASP A 160 1.66 4.37 -17.05
N LEU A 161 2.85 3.88 -17.31
CA LEU A 161 3.67 3.22 -16.30
C LEU A 161 4.52 4.22 -15.49
N ASP A 162 4.91 5.33 -16.10
CA ASP A 162 5.77 6.34 -15.45
C ASP A 162 5.08 7.05 -14.28
N HIS A 163 3.75 7.18 -14.33
CA HIS A 163 2.94 7.84 -13.31
C HIS A 163 2.19 6.85 -12.40
N SER A 164 2.43 5.55 -12.56
CA SER A 164 1.74 4.50 -11.81
C SER A 164 2.54 4.04 -10.59
N ARG A 165 2.17 4.49 -9.38
CA ARG A 165 2.69 3.96 -8.11
C ARG A 165 2.39 2.46 -7.91
N VAL A 166 1.31 1.99 -8.54
CA VAL A 166 0.94 0.57 -8.51
C VAL A 166 1.97 -0.25 -9.28
N THR A 167 2.35 0.19 -10.48
CA THR A 167 3.37 -0.47 -11.29
C THR A 167 4.71 -0.55 -10.55
N SER A 168 5.17 0.56 -9.95
CA SER A 168 6.44 0.58 -9.19
C SER A 168 6.42 -0.45 -8.06
N SER A 169 5.40 -0.41 -7.21
CA SER A 169 5.29 -1.35 -6.08
C SER A 169 5.07 -2.80 -6.52
N PHE A 170 4.33 -3.02 -7.62
CA PHE A 170 4.16 -4.38 -8.15
C PHE A 170 5.49 -4.96 -8.63
N ILE A 171 6.30 -4.19 -9.37
CA ILE A 171 7.63 -4.62 -9.83
C ILE A 171 8.55 -4.93 -8.65
N GLU A 172 8.57 -4.07 -7.63
CA GLU A 172 9.34 -4.33 -6.40
C GLU A 172 8.88 -5.63 -5.72
N GLY A 173 7.58 -5.86 -5.63
CA GLY A 173 7.01 -7.06 -5.02
C GLY A 173 7.35 -8.34 -5.78
N ILE A 174 7.16 -8.36 -7.11
CA ILE A 174 7.45 -9.55 -7.93
C ILE A 174 8.94 -9.84 -8.06
N SER A 175 9.83 -8.86 -7.85
CA SER A 175 11.27 -9.08 -7.91
C SER A 175 11.78 -10.09 -6.86
N ASN A 176 10.96 -10.39 -5.85
CA ASN A 176 11.22 -11.47 -4.89
C ASN A 176 10.92 -12.89 -5.43
N PHE A 177 10.33 -13.01 -6.64
CA PHE A 177 9.87 -14.26 -7.22
C PHE A 177 10.60 -14.57 -8.53
N SER A 178 10.54 -15.84 -8.96
CA SER A 178 11.21 -16.31 -10.18
C SER A 178 10.24 -16.36 -11.35
N PHE A 179 9.93 -15.20 -11.95
CA PHE A 179 9.09 -15.12 -13.15
C PHE A 179 9.92 -15.33 -14.45
N ASN A 180 9.28 -15.80 -15.52
CA ASN A 180 9.95 -16.06 -16.81
C ASN A 180 10.25 -14.78 -17.58
N SER A 181 9.28 -13.88 -17.66
CA SER A 181 9.44 -12.62 -18.38
C SER A 181 8.57 -11.51 -17.79
N LEU A 182 9.06 -10.29 -17.89
CA LEU A 182 8.35 -9.07 -17.59
C LEU A 182 8.38 -8.18 -18.83
N THR A 183 7.21 -7.87 -19.35
CA THR A 183 7.04 -7.02 -20.55
C THR A 183 6.25 -5.78 -20.17
N PHE A 184 6.69 -4.64 -20.67
CA PHE A 184 6.05 -3.35 -20.50
C PHE A 184 5.49 -2.90 -21.85
N CYS A 185 4.25 -2.44 -21.88
CA CYS A 185 3.61 -1.94 -23.08
C CYS A 185 2.88 -0.63 -22.79
N GLY A 186 3.07 0.38 -23.64
CA GLY A 186 2.42 1.66 -23.53
C GLY A 186 3.09 2.72 -24.40
N HIS A 187 2.46 3.88 -24.47
CA HIS A 187 3.00 4.98 -25.26
C HIS A 187 4.42 5.37 -24.79
N PRO A 188 5.38 5.59 -25.72
CA PRO A 188 6.79 5.85 -25.38
C PRO A 188 7.01 6.97 -24.36
N SER A 189 6.17 8.03 -24.39
CA SER A 189 6.28 9.15 -23.44
C SER A 189 5.72 8.86 -22.04
N MET A 190 5.05 7.72 -21.84
CA MET A 190 4.45 7.29 -20.58
C MET A 190 5.13 6.05 -20.00
N CYS A 191 6.19 5.59 -20.64
CA CYS A 191 6.96 4.39 -20.28
C CYS A 191 8.46 4.64 -20.31
N THR A 192 8.92 5.87 -20.08
CA THR A 192 10.32 6.27 -20.28
C THR A 192 11.28 5.52 -19.34
N LYS A 193 10.86 5.27 -18.12
CA LYS A 193 11.61 4.50 -17.11
C LYS A 193 11.76 3.03 -17.51
N TYR A 194 10.80 2.47 -18.23
CA TYR A 194 10.67 1.04 -18.54
C TYR A 194 11.22 0.66 -19.93
N GLN A 195 11.75 1.62 -20.67
CA GLN A 195 12.49 1.37 -21.91
C GLN A 195 13.91 0.81 -21.67
N ASN A 196 14.34 0.78 -20.40
CA ASN A 196 15.63 0.18 -20.02
C ASN A 196 15.52 -1.35 -20.03
N PRO A 197 16.30 -2.06 -20.90
CA PRO A 197 16.24 -3.53 -20.99
C PRO A 197 16.60 -4.27 -19.71
N ALA A 198 17.27 -3.61 -18.76
CA ALA A 198 17.60 -4.21 -17.46
C ALA A 198 16.37 -4.45 -16.57
N LEU A 199 15.25 -3.75 -16.83
CA LEU A 199 14.01 -3.89 -16.07
C LEU A 199 13.04 -4.91 -16.67
N GLY A 200 13.18 -5.19 -17.99
CA GLY A 200 12.28 -6.07 -18.71
C GLY A 200 12.24 -5.70 -20.21
N ARG A 201 11.37 -6.37 -20.96
CA ARG A 201 11.14 -6.06 -22.39
C ARG A 201 10.14 -4.94 -22.51
N TYR A 202 10.48 -3.88 -23.25
CA TYR A 202 9.53 -2.82 -23.62
C TYR A 202 8.99 -3.05 -25.03
N GLU A 203 7.68 -2.94 -25.20
CA GLU A 203 6.97 -2.94 -26.48
C GLU A 203 6.14 -1.66 -26.60
N PRO A 204 6.37 -0.80 -27.60
CA PRO A 204 5.55 0.39 -27.81
C PRO A 204 4.12 -0.01 -28.23
N ASP A 205 3.17 0.80 -27.77
CA ASP A 205 1.75 0.72 -28.17
C ASP A 205 1.53 1.37 -29.52
#